data_48e6934f621a22a23a15d68278f2766c
#
_entry.id   48e6934f621a22a23a15d68278f2766c
#
_cell.length_a   1.000
_cell.length_b   1.000
_cell.length_c   1.000
_cell.angle_alpha   90.00
_cell.angle_beta   90.00
_cell.angle_gamma   90.00
#
_symmetry.space_group_name_H-M   'P 1'
#
loop_
_entity.id
_entity.type
_entity.pdbx_description
1 polymer ?
#
loop_
_entity_poly.entity_id
_entity_poly.type
_entity_poly.pdbx_seq_one_letter_code
_entity_poly.pdbx_strand_id
1 'polypeptide(L)'
;MQISPPLRKTLKQEDIPCDYMTLSDHLDMVGVTLMATWTQTRKVNGDVLQLRMKNTVRPWKAGKFLPLTQRSWSLNCYALSKVWFRSRCVDLRVCDTNAITSSCKSWLFQDMFEKPAEMILHRPLFYGGLGLHSPKYKALAGFISTFLQTAANPSFRQNLLHNQLYRKHVLDEDDVPGVPSQLPPYLTKDFFNLIKEMKRKHPIDIITMAERDWTKLLTEEFITMQVNQESNTSEFRACKAELASPSTDWTLSWFLCRQQGIPPDMATFLWKMLHNLLGTQERLHRLGSSPSALCKQCKQATGTLKHELIECPHNDHAGEKLLSCLQLHMPGLSADTLLRLEFSNLDENMELPCSIITAVTLGYIWKERLTSSKIRSYQVRSEIEQSINLLRTTRLANTATSIDTLVSQMFQ
;
A
#
# COMPACT_ATOMS: atom_id res chain seq x y z
N MET A 1 -8.73 -17.37 -36.81
CA MET A 1 -9.53 -16.37 -36.06
C MET A 1 -10.84 -16.99 -35.64
N GLN A 2 -11.18 -16.96 -34.34
CA GLN A 2 -12.46 -17.50 -33.83
C GLN A 2 -13.49 -16.37 -33.81
N ILE A 3 -14.66 -16.60 -34.36
CA ILE A 3 -15.76 -15.61 -34.39
C ILE A 3 -17.04 -16.20 -33.75
N SER A 4 -17.79 -15.28 -33.10
CA SER A 4 -19.05 -15.67 -32.44
C SER A 4 -20.11 -16.12 -33.44
N PRO A 5 -21.06 -17.01 -33.04
CA PRO A 5 -22.12 -17.48 -33.88
C PRO A 5 -22.96 -16.39 -34.57
N PRO A 6 -23.36 -15.30 -33.89
CA PRO A 6 -24.09 -14.20 -34.51
C PRO A 6 -23.28 -13.54 -35.64
N LEU A 7 -21.97 -13.26 -35.40
CA LEU A 7 -21.14 -12.63 -36.40
C LEU A 7 -20.92 -13.52 -37.63
N ARG A 8 -20.79 -14.85 -37.43
CA ARG A 8 -20.68 -15.80 -38.53
C ARG A 8 -21.94 -15.85 -39.37
N LYS A 9 -23.12 -15.71 -38.74
CA LYS A 9 -24.39 -15.64 -39.46
C LYS A 9 -24.45 -14.41 -40.39
N THR A 10 -24.02 -13.26 -39.88
CA THR A 10 -23.95 -12.01 -40.66
C THR A 10 -22.95 -12.16 -41.82
N LEU A 11 -21.75 -12.70 -41.56
CA LEU A 11 -20.73 -12.90 -42.59
C LEU A 11 -21.20 -13.85 -43.69
N LYS A 12 -21.98 -14.90 -43.37
CA LYS A 12 -22.60 -15.77 -44.38
C LYS A 12 -23.66 -15.11 -45.24
N GLN A 13 -24.40 -14.14 -44.67
CA GLN A 13 -25.39 -13.36 -45.42
C GLN A 13 -24.72 -12.40 -46.43
N GLU A 14 -23.49 -12.01 -46.24
CA GLU A 14 -22.70 -11.13 -47.09
C GLU A 14 -21.77 -11.89 -48.04
N ASP A 15 -22.00 -13.22 -48.24
CA ASP A 15 -21.18 -14.11 -49.11
C ASP A 15 -19.66 -14.06 -48.81
N ILE A 16 -19.29 -13.76 -47.59
CA ILE A 16 -17.89 -13.78 -47.15
C ILE A 16 -17.43 -15.23 -46.90
N PRO A 17 -16.36 -15.73 -47.52
CA PRO A 17 -15.87 -17.08 -47.32
C PRO A 17 -15.52 -17.34 -45.83
N CYS A 18 -16.32 -18.20 -45.19
CA CYS A 18 -16.14 -18.53 -43.76
C CYS A 18 -15.54 -19.92 -43.53
N ASP A 19 -15.15 -20.62 -44.58
CA ASP A 19 -14.80 -22.05 -44.53
C ASP A 19 -13.60 -22.39 -43.66
N TYR A 20 -12.74 -21.39 -43.41
CA TYR A 20 -11.57 -21.51 -42.54
C TYR A 20 -11.79 -20.95 -41.11
N MET A 21 -12.99 -20.54 -40.77
CA MET A 21 -13.32 -19.95 -39.48
C MET A 21 -14.02 -20.98 -38.58
N THR A 22 -13.40 -21.25 -37.44
CA THR A 22 -14.00 -22.08 -36.41
C THR A 22 -15.08 -21.30 -35.65
N LEU A 23 -16.24 -21.96 -35.45
CA LEU A 23 -17.32 -21.37 -34.65
C LEU A 23 -16.91 -21.32 -33.19
N SER A 24 -16.94 -20.14 -32.60
CA SER A 24 -16.64 -19.94 -31.17
C SER A 24 -17.66 -18.97 -30.56
N ASP A 25 -17.95 -19.15 -29.31
CA ASP A 25 -18.79 -18.26 -28.50
C ASP A 25 -18.02 -17.04 -27.95
N HIS A 26 -16.70 -16.97 -28.20
CA HIS A 26 -15.82 -15.91 -27.78
C HIS A 26 -14.75 -15.58 -28.83
N LEU A 27 -14.17 -14.38 -28.69
CA LEU A 27 -13.05 -13.89 -29.48
C LEU A 27 -11.91 -13.46 -28.56
N ASP A 28 -10.77 -14.12 -28.68
CA ASP A 28 -9.55 -13.69 -27.98
C ASP A 28 -8.72 -12.71 -28.81
N MET A 29 -8.57 -11.50 -28.29
CA MET A 29 -7.76 -10.44 -28.90
C MET A 29 -6.70 -9.94 -27.93
N VAL A 30 -5.44 -10.17 -28.25
CA VAL A 30 -4.28 -9.66 -27.49
C VAL A 30 -4.40 -9.93 -25.98
N GLY A 31 -4.90 -11.13 -25.64
CA GLY A 31 -5.05 -11.55 -24.24
C GLY A 31 -6.33 -11.05 -23.55
N VAL A 32 -7.25 -10.42 -24.25
CA VAL A 32 -8.60 -10.06 -23.77
C VAL A 32 -9.60 -10.99 -24.44
N THR A 33 -10.46 -11.61 -23.66
CA THR A 33 -11.54 -12.47 -24.17
C THR A 33 -12.81 -11.66 -24.29
N LEU A 34 -13.31 -11.49 -25.51
CA LEU A 34 -14.58 -10.84 -25.81
C LEU A 34 -15.66 -11.89 -25.95
N MET A 35 -16.76 -11.72 -25.21
CA MET A 35 -17.93 -12.60 -25.20
C MET A 35 -19.09 -11.92 -25.93
N ALA A 36 -20.16 -12.66 -26.15
CA ALA A 36 -21.40 -12.14 -26.79
C ALA A 36 -22.01 -10.95 -26.03
N THR A 37 -21.83 -10.90 -24.71
CA THR A 37 -22.27 -9.77 -23.89
C THR A 37 -21.11 -9.14 -23.12
N TRP A 38 -21.22 -7.83 -22.85
CA TRP A 38 -20.21 -7.12 -22.05
C TRP A 38 -20.10 -7.65 -20.61
N THR A 39 -21.22 -8.04 -20.02
CA THR A 39 -21.25 -8.64 -18.68
C THR A 39 -20.44 -9.94 -18.63
N GLN A 40 -20.58 -10.80 -19.63
CA GLN A 40 -19.77 -12.02 -19.74
C GLN A 40 -18.30 -11.69 -20.00
N THR A 41 -18.01 -10.74 -20.88
CA THR A 41 -16.65 -10.25 -21.16
C THR A 41 -15.95 -9.79 -19.86
N ARG A 42 -16.61 -8.97 -19.05
CA ARG A 42 -16.10 -8.52 -17.74
C ARG A 42 -15.85 -9.69 -16.80
N LYS A 43 -16.79 -10.61 -16.70
CA LYS A 43 -16.69 -11.78 -15.82
C LYS A 43 -15.50 -12.65 -16.19
N VAL A 44 -15.38 -13.07 -17.43
CA VAL A 44 -14.30 -13.97 -17.89
C VAL A 44 -12.94 -13.33 -17.70
N ASN A 45 -12.77 -12.06 -18.08
CA ASN A 45 -11.49 -11.38 -17.92
C ASN A 45 -11.14 -11.15 -16.43
N GLY A 46 -12.12 -10.80 -15.59
CA GLY A 46 -11.96 -10.66 -14.16
C GLY A 46 -11.53 -11.96 -13.49
N ASP A 47 -12.21 -13.06 -13.79
CA ASP A 47 -11.91 -14.40 -13.25
C ASP A 47 -10.47 -14.85 -13.62
N VAL A 48 -10.07 -14.62 -14.88
CA VAL A 48 -8.70 -14.91 -15.35
C VAL A 48 -7.67 -14.07 -14.59
N LEU A 49 -7.94 -12.78 -14.35
CA LEU A 49 -7.02 -11.91 -13.63
C LEU A 49 -6.87 -12.31 -12.17
N GLN A 50 -7.99 -12.67 -11.50
CA GLN A 50 -7.95 -13.20 -10.12
C GLN A 50 -7.09 -14.47 -10.03
N LEU A 51 -7.29 -15.41 -10.96
CA LEU A 51 -6.53 -16.65 -11.01
C LEU A 51 -5.03 -16.39 -11.27
N ARG A 52 -4.72 -15.53 -12.23
CA ARG A 52 -3.33 -15.13 -12.53
C ARG A 52 -2.67 -14.47 -11.32
N MET A 53 -3.38 -13.59 -10.62
CA MET A 53 -2.87 -12.95 -9.41
C MET A 53 -2.53 -13.98 -8.33
N LYS A 54 -3.46 -14.88 -8.01
CA LYS A 54 -3.24 -15.98 -7.05
C LYS A 54 -2.04 -16.85 -7.43
N ASN A 55 -1.96 -17.25 -8.70
CA ASN A 55 -0.86 -18.10 -9.19
C ASN A 55 0.49 -17.38 -9.23
N THR A 56 0.49 -16.04 -9.34
CA THR A 56 1.72 -15.24 -9.29
C THR A 56 2.24 -15.11 -7.86
N VAL A 57 1.39 -14.81 -6.88
CA VAL A 57 1.84 -14.56 -5.51
C VAL A 57 2.03 -15.83 -4.68
N ARG A 58 1.29 -16.90 -4.98
CA ARG A 58 1.35 -18.16 -4.21
C ARG A 58 2.75 -18.78 -4.10
N PRO A 59 3.57 -18.83 -5.16
CA PRO A 59 4.92 -19.39 -5.07
C PRO A 59 5.94 -18.49 -4.37
N TRP A 60 5.62 -17.23 -4.11
CA TRP A 60 6.54 -16.25 -3.53
C TRP A 60 6.71 -16.39 -2.01
N LYS A 61 6.97 -17.61 -1.55
CA LYS A 61 7.15 -17.90 -0.11
C LYS A 61 8.32 -17.14 0.51
N ALA A 62 9.37 -16.89 -0.26
CA ALA A 62 10.55 -16.14 0.18
C ALA A 62 10.25 -14.64 0.46
N GLY A 63 9.09 -14.13 0.04
CA GLY A 63 8.69 -12.75 0.29
C GLY A 63 8.64 -12.37 1.77
N LYS A 64 8.50 -13.34 2.69
CA LYS A 64 8.54 -13.08 4.13
C LYS A 64 9.87 -12.48 4.63
N PHE A 65 10.96 -12.69 3.92
CA PHE A 65 12.28 -12.12 4.26
C PHE A 65 12.48 -10.70 3.73
N LEU A 66 11.56 -10.21 2.89
CA LEU A 66 11.59 -8.84 2.39
C LEU A 66 10.85 -7.90 3.35
N PRO A 67 11.32 -6.65 3.55
CA PRO A 67 10.55 -5.64 4.27
C PRO A 67 9.23 -5.34 3.54
N LEU A 68 8.24 -4.86 4.27
CA LEU A 68 6.89 -4.62 3.74
C LEU A 68 6.89 -3.67 2.52
N THR A 69 7.75 -2.66 2.52
CA THR A 69 7.89 -1.73 1.39
C THR A 69 8.40 -2.41 0.13
N GLN A 70 9.39 -3.31 0.26
CA GLN A 70 9.89 -4.08 -0.87
C GLN A 70 8.89 -5.13 -1.34
N ARG A 71 8.11 -5.74 -0.43
CA ARG A 71 6.97 -6.60 -0.81
C ARG A 71 5.95 -5.83 -1.64
N SER A 72 5.57 -4.63 -1.20
CA SER A 72 4.64 -3.77 -1.93
C SER A 72 5.18 -3.41 -3.31
N TRP A 73 6.45 -3.01 -3.40
CA TRP A 73 7.10 -2.72 -4.67
C TRP A 73 7.11 -3.94 -5.61
N SER A 74 7.43 -5.12 -5.08
CA SER A 74 7.41 -6.38 -5.86
C SER A 74 6.01 -6.69 -6.40
N LEU A 75 4.96 -6.48 -5.60
CA LEU A 75 3.58 -6.62 -6.07
C LEU A 75 3.26 -5.64 -7.20
N ASN A 76 3.64 -4.38 -7.06
CA ASN A 76 3.40 -3.37 -8.09
C ASN A 76 4.09 -3.72 -9.43
N CYS A 77 5.36 -4.14 -9.37
CA CYS A 77 6.17 -4.40 -10.56
C CYS A 77 5.84 -5.72 -11.26
N TYR A 78 5.59 -6.79 -10.49
CA TYR A 78 5.50 -8.14 -11.07
C TYR A 78 4.10 -8.74 -11.05
N ALA A 79 3.34 -8.55 -9.99
CA ALA A 79 2.02 -9.16 -9.89
C ALA A 79 0.92 -8.29 -10.49
N LEU A 80 0.85 -7.05 -10.05
CA LEU A 80 -0.18 -6.11 -10.49
C LEU A 80 0.05 -5.61 -11.93
N SER A 81 1.31 -5.59 -12.41
CA SER A 81 1.58 -5.25 -13.82
C SER A 81 0.81 -6.13 -14.81
N LYS A 82 0.55 -7.39 -14.46
CA LYS A 82 -0.24 -8.31 -15.28
C LYS A 82 -1.73 -7.98 -15.34
N VAL A 83 -2.20 -7.15 -14.41
CA VAL A 83 -3.60 -6.71 -14.34
C VAL A 83 -3.83 -5.52 -15.28
N TRP A 84 -2.85 -4.60 -15.36
CA TRP A 84 -3.05 -3.29 -15.98
C TRP A 84 -3.37 -3.33 -17.46
N PHE A 85 -2.77 -4.26 -18.20
CA PHE A 85 -3.03 -4.37 -19.64
C PHE A 85 -4.53 -4.66 -19.92
N ARG A 86 -5.08 -5.68 -19.28
CA ARG A 86 -6.49 -6.05 -19.50
C ARG A 86 -7.46 -5.01 -18.96
N SER A 87 -7.13 -4.38 -17.85
CA SER A 87 -7.98 -3.36 -17.25
C SER A 87 -8.09 -2.07 -18.07
N ARG A 88 -7.18 -1.83 -19.01
CA ARG A 88 -7.30 -0.74 -19.98
C ARG A 88 -8.37 -1.01 -21.05
N CYS A 89 -8.63 -2.27 -21.33
CA CYS A 89 -9.57 -2.68 -22.38
C CYS A 89 -10.94 -3.07 -21.81
N VAL A 90 -10.98 -3.52 -20.55
CA VAL A 90 -12.18 -4.02 -19.88
C VAL A 90 -12.25 -3.42 -18.47
N ASP A 91 -13.34 -2.72 -18.17
CA ASP A 91 -13.61 -2.23 -16.83
C ASP A 91 -13.84 -3.39 -15.85
N LEU A 92 -13.02 -3.48 -14.82
CA LEU A 92 -13.10 -4.56 -13.85
C LEU A 92 -14.28 -4.35 -12.90
N ARG A 93 -14.94 -5.46 -12.55
CA ARG A 93 -16.00 -5.43 -11.52
C ARG A 93 -15.38 -5.16 -10.14
N VAL A 94 -16.17 -4.57 -9.25
CA VAL A 94 -15.73 -4.31 -7.86
C VAL A 94 -15.32 -5.62 -7.15
N CYS A 95 -16.01 -6.74 -7.39
CA CYS A 95 -15.63 -8.04 -6.83
C CYS A 95 -14.25 -8.52 -7.32
N ASP A 96 -13.88 -8.23 -8.57
CA ASP A 96 -12.58 -8.62 -9.12
C ASP A 96 -11.45 -7.81 -8.49
N THR A 97 -11.63 -6.50 -8.39
CA THR A 97 -10.63 -5.61 -7.75
C THR A 97 -10.47 -5.91 -6.26
N ASN A 98 -11.56 -6.20 -5.55
CA ASN A 98 -11.53 -6.61 -4.15
C ASN A 98 -10.81 -7.95 -3.95
N ALA A 99 -11.04 -8.93 -4.83
CA ALA A 99 -10.35 -10.22 -4.77
C ALA A 99 -8.84 -10.09 -5.04
N ILE A 100 -8.45 -9.22 -5.99
CA ILE A 100 -7.05 -8.91 -6.27
C ILE A 100 -6.41 -8.22 -5.06
N THR A 101 -7.06 -7.20 -4.48
CA THR A 101 -6.60 -6.50 -3.27
C THR A 101 -6.44 -7.46 -2.09
N SER A 102 -7.42 -8.36 -1.89
CA SER A 102 -7.35 -9.39 -0.84
C SER A 102 -6.16 -10.33 -1.03
N SER A 103 -5.85 -10.72 -2.26
CA SER A 103 -4.68 -11.54 -2.58
C SER A 103 -3.37 -10.81 -2.28
N CYS A 104 -3.27 -9.52 -2.63
CA CYS A 104 -2.14 -8.66 -2.27
C CYS A 104 -1.97 -8.55 -0.75
N LYS A 105 -3.06 -8.23 -0.05
CA LYS A 105 -3.09 -8.08 1.40
C LYS A 105 -2.68 -9.37 2.12
N SER A 106 -3.18 -10.50 1.65
CA SER A 106 -2.83 -11.81 2.22
C SER A 106 -1.34 -12.12 2.08
N TRP A 107 -0.72 -11.78 0.95
CA TRP A 107 0.70 -12.00 0.73
C TRP A 107 1.59 -10.99 1.45
N LEU A 108 1.20 -9.71 1.51
CA LEU A 108 1.95 -8.67 2.24
C LEU A 108 2.06 -9.00 3.73
N PHE A 109 0.95 -9.44 4.34
CA PHE A 109 0.81 -9.60 5.78
C PHE A 109 0.68 -11.06 6.21
N GLN A 110 1.30 -11.99 5.47
CA GLN A 110 1.24 -13.43 5.76
C GLN A 110 1.70 -13.78 7.20
N ASP A 111 2.60 -12.95 7.75
CA ASP A 111 3.21 -13.16 9.08
C ASP A 111 2.56 -12.28 10.16
N MET A 112 1.46 -11.58 9.86
CA MET A 112 0.83 -10.67 10.80
C MET A 112 -0.50 -11.22 11.30
N PHE A 113 -0.68 -11.18 12.61
CA PHE A 113 -1.93 -11.54 13.27
C PHE A 113 -3.06 -10.59 12.84
N GLU A 114 -2.81 -9.30 12.86
CA GLU A 114 -3.75 -8.27 12.46
C GLU A 114 -3.29 -7.56 11.18
N LYS A 115 -4.22 -7.38 10.25
CA LYS A 115 -3.94 -6.72 8.97
C LYS A 115 -4.39 -5.28 9.05
N PRO A 116 -3.56 -4.32 8.63
CA PRO A 116 -3.93 -2.91 8.64
C PRO A 116 -5.10 -2.61 7.71
N ALA A 117 -5.74 -1.45 7.92
CA ALA A 117 -6.78 -0.95 7.04
C ALA A 117 -6.30 -0.84 5.59
N GLU A 118 -7.19 -1.03 4.64
CA GLU A 118 -6.84 -1.03 3.21
C GLU A 118 -6.21 0.28 2.75
N MET A 119 -6.66 1.41 3.31
CA MET A 119 -6.10 2.71 2.95
C MET A 119 -4.60 2.84 3.27
N ILE A 120 -4.11 2.17 4.33
CA ILE A 120 -2.68 2.18 4.68
C ILE A 120 -1.85 1.52 3.57
N LEU A 121 -2.39 0.50 2.88
CA LEU A 121 -1.70 -0.13 1.77
C LEU A 121 -1.45 0.85 0.62
N HIS A 122 -2.47 1.66 0.30
CA HIS A 122 -2.49 2.52 -0.87
C HIS A 122 -1.93 3.92 -0.61
N ARG A 123 -1.83 4.31 0.67
CA ARG A 123 -1.25 5.60 1.06
C ARG A 123 0.21 5.69 0.60
N PRO A 124 0.67 6.88 0.13
CA PRO A 124 2.08 7.10 -0.21
C PRO A 124 3.01 6.79 0.96
N LEU A 125 4.22 6.39 0.64
CA LEU A 125 5.24 6.01 1.63
C LEU A 125 5.52 7.13 2.64
N PHE A 126 5.58 8.37 2.21
CA PHE A 126 5.84 9.54 3.07
C PHE A 126 4.74 9.80 4.12
N TYR A 127 3.57 9.24 3.92
CA TYR A 127 2.45 9.32 4.87
C TYR A 127 2.21 8.01 5.61
N GLY A 128 3.23 7.19 5.74
CA GLY A 128 3.18 5.91 6.48
C GLY A 128 2.53 4.76 5.71
N GLY A 129 2.17 4.96 4.45
CA GLY A 129 1.61 3.90 3.61
C GLY A 129 2.65 2.92 3.08
N LEU A 130 2.18 1.95 2.31
CA LEU A 130 3.03 0.99 1.61
C LEU A 130 3.19 1.30 0.12
N GLY A 131 2.51 2.32 -0.41
CA GLY A 131 2.57 2.72 -1.81
C GLY A 131 2.10 1.62 -2.78
N LEU A 132 1.26 0.69 -2.32
CA LEU A 132 0.66 -0.32 -3.18
C LEU A 132 -0.36 0.34 -4.10
N HIS A 133 -0.25 0.14 -5.40
CA HIS A 133 -1.27 0.62 -6.32
C HIS A 133 -2.62 -0.04 -6.03
N SER A 134 -3.66 0.78 -5.87
CA SER A 134 -5.02 0.26 -5.72
C SER A 134 -5.49 -0.40 -7.02
N PRO A 135 -5.84 -1.70 -7.02
CA PRO A 135 -6.36 -2.36 -8.22
C PRO A 135 -7.60 -1.67 -8.76
N LYS A 136 -8.47 -1.17 -7.88
CA LYS A 136 -9.68 -0.45 -8.26
C LYS A 136 -9.37 0.84 -9.00
N TYR A 137 -8.58 1.72 -8.41
CA TYR A 137 -8.35 3.07 -8.95
C TYR A 137 -7.37 3.08 -10.12
N LYS A 138 -6.34 2.23 -10.08
CA LYS A 138 -5.41 2.14 -11.20
C LYS A 138 -6.03 1.47 -12.43
N ALA A 139 -6.85 0.44 -12.25
CA ALA A 139 -7.60 -0.16 -13.36
C ALA A 139 -8.56 0.85 -13.98
N LEU A 140 -9.30 1.59 -13.15
CA LEU A 140 -10.22 2.63 -13.60
C LEU A 140 -9.47 3.77 -14.32
N ALA A 141 -8.35 4.23 -13.78
CA ALA A 141 -7.51 5.25 -14.41
C ALA A 141 -7.01 4.81 -15.79
N GLY A 142 -6.54 3.55 -15.90
CA GLY A 142 -6.12 2.98 -17.17
C GLY A 142 -7.25 2.91 -18.19
N PHE A 143 -8.44 2.53 -17.77
CA PHE A 143 -9.62 2.48 -18.62
C PHE A 143 -10.05 3.88 -19.09
N ILE A 144 -10.14 4.86 -18.17
CA ILE A 144 -10.46 6.27 -18.49
C ILE A 144 -9.43 6.85 -19.46
N SER A 145 -8.15 6.72 -19.16
CA SER A 145 -7.08 7.25 -20.02
C SER A 145 -7.12 6.65 -21.43
N THR A 146 -7.31 5.34 -21.53
CA THR A 146 -7.44 4.67 -22.85
C THR A 146 -8.68 5.14 -23.60
N PHE A 147 -9.81 5.29 -22.91
CA PHE A 147 -11.02 5.83 -23.51
C PHE A 147 -10.82 7.26 -24.06
N LEU A 148 -10.28 8.17 -23.25
CA LEU A 148 -10.05 9.56 -23.66
C LEU A 148 -9.05 9.67 -24.81
N GLN A 149 -7.97 8.89 -24.79
CA GLN A 149 -7.01 8.82 -25.90
C GLN A 149 -7.66 8.29 -27.19
N THR A 150 -8.52 7.28 -27.06
CA THR A 150 -9.26 6.75 -28.20
C THR A 150 -10.28 7.76 -28.72
N ALA A 151 -10.94 8.49 -27.82
CA ALA A 151 -11.89 9.55 -28.14
C ALA A 151 -11.22 10.76 -28.83
N ALA A 152 -9.91 10.95 -28.68
CA ALA A 152 -9.15 11.94 -29.40
C ALA A 152 -8.95 11.56 -30.89
N ASN A 153 -9.10 10.29 -31.27
CA ASN A 153 -9.03 9.85 -32.68
C ASN A 153 -10.24 10.40 -33.47
N PRO A 154 -10.05 11.10 -34.61
CA PRO A 154 -11.13 11.74 -35.34
C PRO A 154 -12.27 10.80 -35.76
N SER A 155 -11.95 9.59 -36.22
CA SER A 155 -12.94 8.62 -36.68
C SER A 155 -13.79 8.08 -35.52
N PHE A 156 -13.18 7.84 -34.35
CA PHE A 156 -13.90 7.38 -33.17
C PHE A 156 -14.70 8.52 -32.54
N ARG A 157 -14.11 9.75 -32.54
CA ARG A 157 -14.77 10.95 -32.03
C ARG A 157 -16.08 11.25 -32.77
N GLN A 158 -16.12 11.10 -34.10
CA GLN A 158 -17.35 11.29 -34.86
C GLN A 158 -18.48 10.39 -34.34
N ASN A 159 -18.18 9.10 -34.04
CA ASN A 159 -19.17 8.19 -33.48
C ASN A 159 -19.61 8.60 -32.07
N LEU A 160 -18.68 9.13 -31.25
CA LEU A 160 -18.99 9.61 -29.90
C LEU A 160 -19.78 10.92 -29.89
N LEU A 161 -19.66 11.77 -30.90
CA LEU A 161 -20.42 13.02 -31.00
C LEU A 161 -21.93 12.77 -31.13
N HIS A 162 -22.36 11.60 -31.58
CA HIS A 162 -23.76 11.18 -31.52
C HIS A 162 -24.22 10.79 -30.11
N ASN A 163 -23.30 10.69 -29.14
CA ASN A 163 -23.60 10.30 -27.78
C ASN A 163 -23.83 11.51 -26.89
N GLN A 164 -25.07 11.70 -26.42
CA GLN A 164 -25.46 12.84 -25.59
C GLN A 164 -24.67 12.92 -24.28
N LEU A 165 -24.38 11.80 -23.64
CA LEU A 165 -23.61 11.79 -22.37
C LEU A 165 -22.15 12.20 -22.59
N TYR A 166 -21.52 11.78 -23.69
CA TYR A 166 -20.17 12.19 -24.05
C TYR A 166 -20.12 13.71 -24.27
N ARG A 167 -21.04 14.25 -25.07
CA ARG A 167 -21.11 15.70 -25.35
C ARG A 167 -21.31 16.50 -24.06
N LYS A 168 -22.29 16.09 -23.25
CA LYS A 168 -22.64 16.78 -22.01
C LYS A 168 -21.58 16.72 -20.92
N HIS A 169 -20.88 15.59 -20.76
CA HIS A 169 -19.99 15.35 -19.61
C HIS A 169 -18.51 15.42 -19.94
N VAL A 170 -18.13 15.20 -21.19
CA VAL A 170 -16.73 15.28 -21.63
C VAL A 170 -16.46 16.58 -22.37
N LEU A 171 -17.37 17.01 -23.24
CA LEU A 171 -17.18 18.25 -24.03
C LEU A 171 -17.85 19.49 -23.39
N ASP A 172 -18.58 19.34 -22.28
CA ASP A 172 -19.32 20.42 -21.57
C ASP A 172 -20.31 21.18 -22.49
N GLU A 173 -20.91 20.50 -23.46
CA GLU A 173 -21.91 21.08 -24.33
C GLU A 173 -23.28 21.05 -23.61
N ASP A 174 -23.82 22.21 -23.30
CA ASP A 174 -25.19 22.35 -22.79
C ASP A 174 -26.19 22.33 -23.96
N ASP A 175 -27.39 21.81 -23.73
CA ASP A 175 -28.51 21.78 -24.69
C ASP A 175 -28.28 21.03 -26.01
N VAL A 176 -27.75 19.82 -25.91
CA VAL A 176 -27.65 18.97 -27.08
C VAL A 176 -28.96 18.26 -27.36
N PRO A 177 -29.69 18.57 -28.44
CA PRO A 177 -30.76 17.71 -28.90
C PRO A 177 -30.16 16.38 -29.32
N GLY A 178 -30.38 15.34 -28.56
CA GLY A 178 -29.77 14.06 -28.80
C GLY A 178 -30.80 12.98 -28.98
N VAL A 179 -30.65 12.19 -30.02
CA VAL A 179 -31.22 10.86 -30.07
C VAL A 179 -30.58 10.07 -28.92
N PRO A 180 -31.34 9.35 -28.08
CA PRO A 180 -30.77 8.44 -27.09
C PRO A 180 -29.92 7.40 -27.82
N SER A 181 -28.65 7.70 -28.04
CA SER A 181 -27.75 6.74 -28.65
C SER A 181 -27.51 5.62 -27.66
N GLN A 182 -27.65 4.40 -28.11
CA GLN A 182 -27.25 3.25 -27.30
C GLN A 182 -25.77 3.40 -26.99
N LEU A 183 -25.48 3.73 -25.74
CA LEU A 183 -24.11 3.70 -25.25
C LEU A 183 -23.54 2.31 -25.44
N PRO A 184 -22.30 2.20 -25.91
CA PRO A 184 -21.60 0.94 -25.79
C PRO A 184 -21.73 0.43 -24.34
N PRO A 185 -22.00 -0.85 -24.10
CA PRO A 185 -22.31 -1.38 -22.77
C PRO A 185 -21.24 -1.13 -21.69
N TYR A 186 -20.03 -0.74 -22.10
CA TYR A 186 -18.91 -0.41 -21.24
C TYR A 186 -18.87 1.06 -20.81
N LEU A 187 -19.65 1.94 -21.45
CA LEU A 187 -19.75 3.36 -21.12
C LEU A 187 -21.04 3.60 -20.35
N THR A 188 -20.97 3.44 -19.04
CA THR A 188 -22.12 3.61 -18.15
C THR A 188 -22.34 5.08 -17.80
N LYS A 189 -23.54 5.44 -17.38
CA LYS A 189 -23.85 6.76 -16.84
C LYS A 189 -22.91 7.13 -15.67
N ASP A 190 -22.59 6.15 -14.82
CA ASP A 190 -21.69 6.35 -13.67
C ASP A 190 -20.27 6.68 -14.10
N PHE A 191 -19.80 6.10 -15.20
CA PHE A 191 -18.51 6.45 -15.80
C PHE A 191 -18.44 7.92 -16.21
N PHE A 192 -19.45 8.42 -16.90
CA PHE A 192 -19.50 9.84 -17.31
C PHE A 192 -19.72 10.79 -16.13
N ASN A 193 -20.52 10.39 -15.14
CA ASN A 193 -20.70 11.16 -13.91
C ASN A 193 -19.39 11.31 -13.15
N LEU A 194 -18.57 10.25 -13.09
CA LEU A 194 -17.24 10.33 -12.49
C LEU A 194 -16.34 11.32 -13.22
N ILE A 195 -16.30 11.27 -14.55
CA ILE A 195 -15.51 12.22 -15.34
C ILE A 195 -15.97 13.67 -15.07
N LYS A 196 -17.28 13.91 -15.06
CA LYS A 196 -17.85 15.22 -14.75
C LYS A 196 -17.48 15.71 -13.35
N GLU A 197 -17.56 14.85 -12.35
CA GLU A 197 -17.21 15.18 -10.98
C GLU A 197 -15.72 15.52 -10.86
N MET A 198 -14.85 14.76 -11.53
CA MET A 198 -13.42 15.03 -11.55
C MET A 198 -13.08 16.35 -12.22
N LYS A 199 -13.72 16.69 -13.35
CA LYS A 199 -13.59 18.00 -13.99
C LYS A 199 -13.98 19.14 -13.06
N ARG A 200 -15.10 19.00 -12.35
CA ARG A 200 -15.58 20.02 -11.40
C ARG A 200 -14.64 20.26 -10.23
N LYS A 201 -14.04 19.19 -9.69
CA LYS A 201 -13.10 19.27 -8.55
C LYS A 201 -11.72 19.74 -8.95
N HIS A 202 -11.29 19.38 -10.14
CA HIS A 202 -9.95 19.64 -10.64
C HIS A 202 -10.04 20.33 -12.00
N PRO A 203 -9.86 21.64 -12.07
CA PRO A 203 -9.96 22.43 -13.32
C PRO A 203 -8.73 22.20 -14.22
N ILE A 204 -8.41 20.95 -14.50
CA ILE A 204 -7.31 20.51 -15.36
C ILE A 204 -7.92 19.96 -16.64
N ASP A 205 -7.21 20.09 -17.76
CA ASP A 205 -7.61 19.42 -19.00
C ASP A 205 -7.47 17.90 -18.85
N ILE A 206 -8.57 17.26 -18.45
CA ILE A 206 -8.64 15.81 -18.20
C ILE A 206 -8.41 14.98 -19.47
N ILE A 207 -8.59 15.55 -20.67
CA ILE A 207 -8.45 14.84 -21.94
C ILE A 207 -6.99 14.49 -22.20
N THR A 208 -6.08 15.37 -21.78
CA THR A 208 -4.63 15.20 -21.96
C THR A 208 -3.94 14.51 -20.79
N MET A 209 -4.65 14.23 -19.70
CA MET A 209 -4.08 13.59 -18.52
C MET A 209 -3.57 12.17 -18.81
N ALA A 210 -2.33 11.90 -18.41
CA ALA A 210 -1.76 10.56 -18.44
C ALA A 210 -2.42 9.61 -17.41
N GLU A 211 -2.35 8.30 -17.65
CA GLU A 211 -2.84 7.28 -16.71
C GLU A 211 -2.26 7.45 -15.29
N ARG A 212 -1.00 7.89 -15.19
CA ARG A 212 -0.34 8.12 -13.90
C ARG A 212 -1.03 9.23 -13.11
N ASP A 213 -1.43 10.30 -13.76
CA ASP A 213 -2.06 11.46 -13.13
C ASP A 213 -3.50 11.11 -12.71
N TRP A 214 -4.23 10.39 -13.55
CA TRP A 214 -5.52 9.81 -13.19
C TRP A 214 -5.42 8.87 -11.97
N THR A 215 -4.39 8.00 -11.94
CA THR A 215 -4.18 7.08 -10.82
C THR A 215 -3.93 7.84 -9.52
N LYS A 216 -3.11 8.90 -9.57
CA LYS A 216 -2.82 9.75 -8.42
C LYS A 216 -4.10 10.42 -7.92
N LEU A 217 -4.82 11.09 -8.80
CA LEU A 217 -6.04 11.82 -8.50
C LEU A 217 -7.11 10.92 -7.84
N LEU A 218 -7.43 9.78 -8.46
CA LEU A 218 -8.42 8.84 -7.92
C LEU A 218 -7.97 8.22 -6.59
N THR A 219 -6.68 8.01 -6.40
CA THR A 219 -6.15 7.47 -5.14
C THR A 219 -6.20 8.51 -4.03
N GLU A 220 -5.89 9.77 -4.31
CA GLU A 220 -5.96 10.87 -3.36
C GLU A 220 -7.41 11.13 -2.91
N GLU A 221 -8.36 11.13 -3.84
CA GLU A 221 -9.79 11.24 -3.52
C GLU A 221 -10.26 10.10 -2.61
N PHE A 222 -9.84 8.87 -2.90
CA PHE A 222 -10.16 7.72 -2.05
C PHE A 222 -9.59 7.86 -0.65
N ILE A 223 -8.30 8.24 -0.52
CA ILE A 223 -7.66 8.42 0.77
C ILE A 223 -8.37 9.52 1.56
N THR A 224 -8.72 10.63 0.92
CA THR A 224 -9.44 11.74 1.55
C THR A 224 -10.82 11.31 2.06
N MET A 225 -11.58 10.58 1.24
CA MET A 225 -12.88 10.03 1.64
C MET A 225 -12.75 9.07 2.84
N GLN A 226 -11.76 8.18 2.82
CA GLN A 226 -11.52 7.22 3.91
C GLN A 226 -11.09 7.93 5.20
N VAL A 227 -10.19 8.90 5.12
CA VAL A 227 -9.77 9.70 6.28
C VAL A 227 -10.96 10.41 6.91
N ASN A 228 -11.86 10.98 6.11
CA ASN A 228 -13.07 11.65 6.59
C ASN A 228 -14.06 10.65 7.23
N GLN A 229 -14.17 9.42 6.71
CA GLN A 229 -15.02 8.38 7.29
C GLN A 229 -14.42 7.80 8.58
N GLU A 230 -13.10 7.56 8.62
CA GLU A 230 -12.42 6.95 9.76
C GLU A 230 -12.23 7.92 10.92
N SER A 231 -12.21 9.24 10.70
CA SER A 231 -12.25 10.21 11.79
C SER A 231 -13.47 10.03 12.69
N ASN A 232 -14.47 9.28 12.23
CA ASN A 232 -15.70 8.98 12.96
C ASN A 232 -15.73 7.56 13.57
N THR A 233 -14.75 6.68 13.30
CA THR A 233 -14.75 5.31 13.86
C THR A 233 -13.90 5.21 15.12
N SER A 234 -14.41 4.50 16.15
CA SER A 234 -13.77 4.36 17.45
C SER A 234 -12.41 3.64 17.43
N GLU A 235 -12.22 2.69 16.50
CA GLU A 235 -10.98 1.91 16.39
C GLU A 235 -9.79 2.71 15.87
N PHE A 236 -10.02 3.61 14.91
CA PHE A 236 -8.98 4.48 14.39
C PHE A 236 -8.52 5.52 15.43
N ARG A 237 -9.43 5.97 16.28
CA ARG A 237 -9.12 6.89 17.40
C ARG A 237 -8.23 6.20 18.45
N ALA A 238 -8.48 4.92 18.76
CA ALA A 238 -7.70 4.19 19.75
C ALA A 238 -6.25 3.93 19.27
N CYS A 239 -6.04 3.54 18.04
CA CYS A 239 -4.70 3.27 17.49
C CYS A 239 -3.82 4.53 17.39
N LYS A 240 -4.40 5.71 17.12
CA LYS A 240 -3.68 6.98 17.12
C LYS A 240 -3.55 7.60 18.52
N ALA A 241 -4.50 7.38 19.42
CA ALA A 241 -4.54 8.05 20.71
C ALA A 241 -3.35 7.67 21.62
N GLU A 242 -2.86 6.43 21.56
CA GLU A 242 -1.75 5.97 22.40
C GLU A 242 -0.40 6.61 21.99
N LEU A 243 -0.20 6.93 20.71
CA LEU A 243 1.03 7.55 20.21
C LEU A 243 0.81 8.99 19.70
N ALA A 244 -0.42 9.49 19.66
CA ALA A 244 -0.71 10.78 19.07
C ALA A 244 -0.34 11.93 20.00
N SER A 245 0.63 12.73 19.60
CA SER A 245 0.75 14.13 20.02
C SER A 245 0.31 15.01 18.85
N PRO A 246 -0.45 16.10 19.09
CA PRO A 246 -0.83 17.05 18.03
C PRO A 246 0.37 17.70 17.34
N SER A 247 1.53 17.71 17.98
CA SER A 247 2.78 18.33 17.50
C SER A 247 3.70 17.37 16.75
N THR A 248 3.36 16.09 16.61
CA THR A 248 4.25 15.09 15.97
C THR A 248 4.37 15.32 14.48
N ASP A 249 5.58 15.53 13.97
CA ASP A 249 5.87 15.46 12.54
C ASP A 249 5.97 14.00 12.07
N TRP A 250 4.83 13.44 11.76
CA TRP A 250 4.73 12.07 11.26
C TRP A 250 5.47 11.85 9.93
N THR A 251 5.69 12.89 9.13
CA THR A 251 6.42 12.79 7.86
C THR A 251 7.87 12.42 8.13
N LEU A 252 8.49 13.09 9.10
CA LEU A 252 9.85 12.77 9.55
C LEU A 252 9.92 11.34 10.11
N SER A 253 9.00 10.97 11.00
CA SER A 253 8.95 9.61 11.58
C SER A 253 8.86 8.53 10.49
N TRP A 254 8.00 8.72 9.49
CA TRP A 254 7.87 7.79 8.35
C TRP A 254 9.10 7.78 7.44
N PHE A 255 9.77 8.91 7.30
CA PHE A 255 11.02 9.00 6.56
C PHE A 255 12.14 8.26 7.28
N LEU A 256 12.33 8.50 8.58
CA LEU A 256 13.38 7.90 9.39
C LEU A 256 13.27 6.37 9.46
N CYS A 257 12.06 5.82 9.60
CA CYS A 257 11.89 4.36 9.66
C CYS A 257 12.26 3.61 8.38
N ARG A 258 12.56 4.32 7.28
CA ARG A 258 12.89 3.74 5.96
C ARG A 258 14.22 4.18 5.41
N GLN A 259 15.02 4.83 6.24
CA GLN A 259 16.35 5.32 5.85
C GLN A 259 17.26 4.17 5.40
N GLN A 260 18.11 4.48 4.45
CA GLN A 260 19.17 3.58 4.04
C GLN A 260 20.08 3.31 5.24
N GLY A 261 20.42 2.06 5.49
CA GLY A 261 21.19 1.63 6.65
C GLY A 261 20.37 0.97 7.76
N ILE A 262 19.05 1.17 7.80
CA ILE A 262 18.19 0.41 8.70
C ILE A 262 17.99 -1.00 8.11
N PRO A 263 18.26 -2.07 8.87
CA PRO A 263 18.04 -3.43 8.43
C PRO A 263 16.57 -3.66 8.02
N PRO A 264 16.30 -4.44 6.97
CA PRO A 264 14.95 -4.61 6.40
C PRO A 264 13.88 -5.09 7.36
N ASP A 265 14.21 -5.99 8.26
CA ASP A 265 13.34 -6.48 9.31
C ASP A 265 13.06 -5.42 10.38
N MET A 266 14.07 -4.62 10.73
CA MET A 266 13.95 -3.50 11.66
C MET A 266 13.11 -2.36 11.07
N ALA A 267 13.24 -2.06 9.78
CA ALA A 267 12.36 -1.12 9.09
C ALA A 267 10.88 -1.59 9.13
N THR A 268 10.64 -2.89 8.95
CA THR A 268 9.31 -3.48 9.08
C THR A 268 8.81 -3.40 10.53
N PHE A 269 9.68 -3.64 11.52
CA PHE A 269 9.35 -3.51 12.93
C PHE A 269 8.95 -2.06 13.27
N LEU A 270 9.77 -1.06 12.90
CA LEU A 270 9.46 0.35 13.13
C LEU A 270 8.14 0.76 12.49
N TRP A 271 7.90 0.34 11.25
CA TRP A 271 6.63 0.60 10.58
C TRP A 271 5.44 0.03 11.35
N LYS A 272 5.56 -1.22 11.85
CA LYS A 272 4.52 -1.84 12.70
C LYS A 272 4.35 -1.10 14.03
N MET A 273 5.44 -0.65 14.63
CA MET A 273 5.44 0.11 15.87
C MET A 273 4.69 1.43 15.69
N LEU A 274 5.04 2.23 14.68
CA LEU A 274 4.41 3.52 14.40
C LEU A 274 2.92 3.39 14.03
N HIS A 275 2.49 2.26 13.47
CA HIS A 275 1.07 1.96 13.21
C HIS A 275 0.37 1.28 14.39
N ASN A 276 1.03 1.12 15.53
CA ASN A 276 0.52 0.36 16.67
C ASN A 276 0.01 -1.05 16.29
N LEU A 277 0.75 -1.75 15.41
CA LEU A 277 0.41 -3.10 14.92
C LEU A 277 1.23 -4.20 15.61
N LEU A 278 2.05 -3.83 16.59
CA LEU A 278 2.77 -4.82 17.40
C LEU A 278 1.82 -5.50 18.38
N GLY A 279 1.90 -6.81 18.49
CA GLY A 279 1.08 -7.62 19.41
C GLY A 279 1.56 -7.49 20.85
N THR A 280 1.49 -6.30 21.45
CA THR A 280 1.75 -6.08 22.87
C THR A 280 0.75 -6.86 23.73
N GLN A 281 1.11 -7.19 24.95
CA GLN A 281 0.24 -8.02 25.79
C GLN A 281 -1.09 -7.32 26.10
N GLU A 282 -1.05 -6.01 26.33
CA GLU A 282 -2.26 -5.21 26.50
C GLU A 282 -3.16 -5.27 25.24
N ARG A 283 -2.57 -5.09 24.05
CA ARG A 283 -3.31 -5.16 22.79
C ARG A 283 -3.90 -6.54 22.53
N LEU A 284 -3.13 -7.62 22.79
CA LEU A 284 -3.62 -9.00 22.63
C LEU A 284 -4.76 -9.30 23.59
N HIS A 285 -4.71 -8.76 24.82
CA HIS A 285 -5.80 -8.88 25.78
C HIS A 285 -7.05 -8.13 25.32
N ARG A 286 -6.92 -6.90 24.85
CA ARG A 286 -8.02 -6.10 24.29
C ARG A 286 -8.68 -6.77 23.08
N LEU A 287 -7.92 -7.50 22.27
CA LEU A 287 -8.42 -8.28 21.13
C LEU A 287 -8.95 -9.68 21.51
N GLY A 288 -8.99 -10.00 22.81
CA GLY A 288 -9.45 -11.31 23.29
C GLY A 288 -8.49 -12.48 23.00
N SER A 289 -7.26 -12.19 22.51
CA SER A 289 -6.26 -13.20 22.18
C SER A 289 -5.36 -13.59 23.36
N SER A 290 -5.43 -12.85 24.45
CA SER A 290 -4.72 -13.14 25.70
C SER A 290 -5.64 -13.01 26.92
N PRO A 291 -5.52 -13.89 27.92
CA PRO A 291 -6.33 -13.82 29.13
C PRO A 291 -5.95 -12.65 30.04
N SER A 292 -4.76 -12.06 29.89
CA SER A 292 -4.25 -11.00 30.76
C SER A 292 -3.57 -9.91 29.95
N ALA A 293 -3.70 -8.66 30.42
CA ALA A 293 -2.99 -7.49 29.89
C ALA A 293 -1.58 -7.34 30.48
N LEU A 294 -1.21 -8.11 31.52
CA LEU A 294 0.10 -8.01 32.15
C LEU A 294 1.22 -8.45 31.20
N CYS A 295 2.35 -7.77 31.26
CA CYS A 295 3.54 -8.11 30.48
C CYS A 295 3.90 -9.60 30.67
N LYS A 296 4.03 -10.32 29.56
CA LYS A 296 4.32 -11.76 29.58
C LYS A 296 5.69 -12.08 30.21
N GLN A 297 6.63 -11.14 30.12
CA GLN A 297 8.01 -11.31 30.61
C GLN A 297 8.11 -11.08 32.12
N CYS A 298 7.83 -9.87 32.58
CA CYS A 298 7.98 -9.53 34.01
C CYS A 298 6.75 -9.84 34.83
N LYS A 299 5.54 -9.92 34.25
CA LYS A 299 4.25 -10.18 34.94
C LYS A 299 3.88 -9.14 36.03
N GLN A 300 4.58 -8.02 36.08
CA GLN A 300 4.43 -7.01 37.14
C GLN A 300 3.63 -5.79 36.67
N ALA A 301 3.75 -5.43 35.43
CA ALA A 301 3.09 -4.24 34.85
C ALA A 301 2.27 -4.61 33.61
N THR A 302 1.36 -3.71 33.23
CA THR A 302 0.62 -3.83 31.96
C THR A 302 1.59 -3.83 30.78
N GLY A 303 1.44 -4.78 29.87
CA GLY A 303 2.29 -4.93 28.71
C GLY A 303 1.96 -3.94 27.61
N THR A 304 2.10 -2.63 27.89
CA THR A 304 2.02 -1.55 26.92
C THR A 304 3.22 -1.56 26.00
N LEU A 305 3.17 -0.86 24.87
CA LEU A 305 4.32 -0.72 23.96
C LEU A 305 5.53 -0.11 24.67
N LYS A 306 5.31 0.93 25.49
CA LYS A 306 6.33 1.60 26.27
C LYS A 306 6.97 0.68 27.28
N HIS A 307 6.15 -0.03 28.07
CA HIS A 307 6.67 -0.95 29.04
C HIS A 307 7.49 -2.08 28.39
N GLU A 308 6.96 -2.72 27.36
CA GLU A 308 7.59 -3.90 26.77
C GLU A 308 8.89 -3.61 26.01
N LEU A 309 9.06 -2.41 25.47
CA LEU A 309 10.27 -2.02 24.74
C LEU A 309 11.28 -1.24 25.57
N ILE A 310 10.82 -0.45 26.55
CA ILE A 310 11.70 0.48 27.27
C ILE A 310 11.79 0.14 28.75
N GLU A 311 10.65 0.05 29.44
CA GLU A 311 10.61 0.02 30.91
C GLU A 311 10.69 -1.38 31.52
N CYS A 312 10.57 -2.45 30.72
CA CYS A 312 10.53 -3.81 31.23
C CYS A 312 11.91 -4.24 31.79
N PRO A 313 12.01 -4.61 33.07
CA PRO A 313 13.31 -4.99 33.66
C PRO A 313 13.86 -6.30 33.06
N HIS A 314 13.02 -7.10 32.39
CA HIS A 314 13.44 -8.33 31.73
C HIS A 314 14.34 -8.06 30.51
N ASN A 315 14.34 -6.83 29.98
CA ASN A 315 15.19 -6.39 28.86
C ASN A 315 16.60 -5.96 29.30
N ASP A 316 17.01 -6.25 30.53
CA ASP A 316 18.28 -5.83 31.10
C ASP A 316 18.51 -4.30 30.98
N HIS A 317 17.43 -3.57 31.11
CA HIS A 317 17.35 -2.11 30.97
C HIS A 317 17.85 -1.57 29.61
N ALA A 318 17.92 -2.41 28.57
CA ALA A 318 18.45 -1.99 27.26
C ALA A 318 17.66 -0.83 26.64
N GLY A 319 16.34 -0.81 26.80
CA GLY A 319 15.50 0.31 26.32
C GLY A 319 15.74 1.61 27.10
N GLU A 320 15.91 1.52 28.43
CA GLU A 320 16.24 2.67 29.28
C GLU A 320 17.65 3.21 28.99
N LYS A 321 18.62 2.32 28.80
CA LYS A 321 20.00 2.70 28.39
C LYS A 321 20.00 3.41 27.04
N LEU A 322 19.23 2.91 26.06
CA LEU A 322 19.05 3.60 24.78
C LEU A 322 18.49 5.01 24.99
N LEU A 323 17.40 5.13 25.76
CA LEU A 323 16.77 6.43 26.02
C LEU A 323 17.75 7.39 26.70
N SER A 324 18.45 6.94 27.74
CA SER A 324 19.45 7.75 28.48
C SER A 324 20.62 8.19 27.58
N CYS A 325 21.11 7.30 26.71
CA CYS A 325 22.15 7.63 25.75
C CYS A 325 21.69 8.73 24.78
N LEU A 326 20.49 8.59 24.23
CA LEU A 326 19.96 9.59 23.28
C LEU A 326 19.63 10.93 23.95
N GLN A 327 19.28 10.93 25.25
CA GLN A 327 19.05 12.14 26.04
C GLN A 327 20.31 12.99 26.20
N LEU A 328 21.51 12.42 26.10
CA LEU A 328 22.76 13.18 26.07
C LEU A 328 22.86 14.11 24.84
N HIS A 329 22.25 13.69 23.72
CA HIS A 329 22.25 14.44 22.46
C HIS A 329 20.96 15.23 22.25
N MET A 330 19.88 14.83 22.90
CA MET A 330 18.57 15.45 22.81
C MET A 330 17.94 15.60 24.20
N PRO A 331 18.30 16.62 24.96
CA PRO A 331 17.70 16.89 26.26
C PRO A 331 16.19 17.05 26.15
N GLY A 332 15.42 16.33 26.97
CA GLY A 332 13.97 16.33 26.92
C GLY A 332 13.34 15.21 26.08
N LEU A 333 14.13 14.34 25.45
CA LEU A 333 13.60 13.14 24.80
C LEU A 333 12.88 12.26 25.84
N SER A 334 11.61 11.98 25.61
CA SER A 334 10.84 11.06 26.43
C SER A 334 10.73 9.68 25.75
N ALA A 335 10.30 8.68 26.52
CA ALA A 335 10.03 7.36 25.96
C ALA A 335 8.96 7.41 24.85
N ASP A 336 7.96 8.28 24.98
CA ASP A 336 6.89 8.41 24.01
C ASP A 336 7.38 9.08 22.71
N THR A 337 8.23 10.11 22.81
CA THR A 337 8.86 10.74 21.63
C THR A 337 9.84 9.81 20.94
N LEU A 338 10.59 8.99 21.69
CA LEU A 338 11.45 7.94 21.13
C LEU A 338 10.65 6.90 20.34
N LEU A 339 9.52 6.43 20.88
CA LEU A 339 8.66 5.47 20.18
C LEU A 339 7.99 6.05 18.92
N ARG A 340 7.87 7.37 18.84
CA ARG A 340 7.39 8.06 17.63
C ARG A 340 8.50 8.43 16.66
N LEU A 341 9.78 8.18 17.00
CA LEU A 341 10.96 8.62 16.23
C LEU A 341 10.96 10.14 16.01
N GLU A 342 10.56 10.90 17.03
CA GLU A 342 10.56 12.37 16.99
C GLU A 342 11.95 12.92 17.29
N PHE A 343 12.81 13.02 16.28
CA PHE A 343 14.17 13.51 16.36
C PHE A 343 14.33 14.93 15.78
N SER A 344 13.26 15.71 15.72
CA SER A 344 13.19 17.04 15.09
C SER A 344 14.15 18.09 15.64
N ASN A 345 14.73 17.86 16.82
CA ASN A 345 15.69 18.77 17.47
C ASN A 345 17.13 18.26 17.43
N LEU A 346 17.39 17.20 16.69
CA LEU A 346 18.76 16.69 16.48
C LEU A 346 19.46 17.42 15.34
N ASP A 347 20.80 17.43 15.41
CA ASP A 347 21.63 17.73 14.24
C ASP A 347 21.33 16.72 13.12
N GLU A 348 21.15 17.19 11.90
CA GLU A 348 20.87 16.36 10.72
C GLU A 348 21.83 15.18 10.58
N ASN A 349 23.10 15.36 10.98
CA ASN A 349 24.10 14.30 10.98
C ASN A 349 23.85 13.19 12.01
N MET A 350 23.04 13.47 13.04
CA MET A 350 22.73 12.52 14.12
C MET A 350 21.37 11.83 13.94
N GLU A 351 20.48 12.34 13.10
CA GLU A 351 19.15 11.74 12.88
C GLU A 351 19.24 10.29 12.41
N LEU A 352 20.06 10.03 11.40
CA LEU A 352 20.24 8.68 10.87
C LEU A 352 20.94 7.72 11.86
N PRO A 353 22.06 8.07 12.52
CA PRO A 353 22.63 7.27 13.59
C PRO A 353 21.64 6.93 14.69
N CYS A 354 20.91 7.92 15.21
CA CYS A 354 19.89 7.71 16.24
C CYS A 354 18.75 6.81 15.78
N SER A 355 18.30 6.94 14.54
CA SER A 355 17.28 6.08 13.96
C SER A 355 17.75 4.63 13.84
N ILE A 356 18.98 4.40 13.41
CA ILE A 356 19.55 3.05 13.25
C ILE A 356 19.71 2.37 14.62
N ILE A 357 20.34 3.06 15.60
CA ILE A 357 20.52 2.47 16.93
C ILE A 357 19.17 2.18 17.60
N THR A 358 18.20 3.07 17.45
CA THR A 358 16.83 2.87 17.94
C THR A 358 16.17 1.67 17.26
N ALA A 359 16.24 1.58 15.95
CA ALA A 359 15.66 0.48 15.16
C ALA A 359 16.25 -0.87 15.60
N VAL A 360 17.56 -0.97 15.69
CA VAL A 360 18.24 -2.23 16.03
C VAL A 360 17.96 -2.60 17.48
N THR A 361 18.08 -1.67 18.43
CA THR A 361 17.86 -1.95 19.87
C THR A 361 16.43 -2.37 20.12
N LEU A 362 15.44 -1.56 19.75
CA LEU A 362 14.04 -1.86 20.03
C LEU A 362 13.55 -3.06 19.22
N GLY A 363 14.03 -3.21 17.98
CA GLY A 363 13.69 -4.36 17.13
C GLY A 363 14.25 -5.68 17.66
N TYR A 364 15.46 -5.67 18.21
CA TYR A 364 16.05 -6.82 18.88
C TYR A 364 15.29 -7.18 20.15
N ILE A 365 14.98 -6.21 21.01
CA ILE A 365 14.14 -6.40 22.19
C ILE A 365 12.81 -7.05 21.82
N TRP A 366 12.16 -6.54 20.76
CA TRP A 366 10.90 -7.10 20.29
C TRP A 366 11.01 -8.53 19.79
N LYS A 367 12.06 -8.85 19.04
CA LYS A 367 12.34 -10.18 18.49
C LYS A 367 12.56 -11.20 19.60
N GLU A 368 13.42 -10.89 20.55
CA GLU A 368 13.76 -11.78 21.66
C GLU A 368 12.60 -11.98 22.65
N ARG A 369 11.74 -10.97 22.81
CA ARG A 369 10.51 -11.11 23.58
C ARG A 369 9.64 -12.28 23.13
N LEU A 370 9.64 -12.61 21.84
CA LEU A 370 8.88 -13.72 21.28
C LEU A 370 9.45 -15.08 21.70
N THR A 371 10.74 -15.16 22.00
CA THR A 371 11.44 -16.40 22.40
C THR A 371 11.34 -16.68 23.88
N SER A 372 10.79 -15.75 24.68
CA SER A 372 10.73 -15.83 26.15
C SER A 372 12.12 -15.96 26.83
N SER A 373 13.19 -15.67 26.09
CA SER A 373 14.55 -15.63 26.64
C SER A 373 14.81 -14.28 27.34
N LYS A 374 15.61 -14.30 28.40
CA LYS A 374 16.05 -13.05 29.02
C LYS A 374 17.03 -12.35 28.10
N ILE A 375 16.72 -11.11 27.71
CA ILE A 375 17.58 -10.27 26.90
C ILE A 375 18.75 -9.80 27.77
N ARG A 376 19.96 -9.87 27.24
CA ARG A 376 21.16 -9.37 27.89
C ARG A 376 21.77 -8.23 27.08
N SER A 377 22.24 -7.19 27.76
CA SER A 377 22.81 -6.00 27.13
C SER A 377 23.92 -6.32 26.13
N TYR A 378 24.76 -7.33 26.38
CA TYR A 378 25.82 -7.72 25.46
C TYR A 378 25.27 -8.27 24.11
N GLN A 379 24.10 -8.90 24.11
CA GLN A 379 23.46 -9.40 22.89
C GLN A 379 22.95 -8.22 22.03
N VAL A 380 22.31 -7.24 22.68
CA VAL A 380 21.90 -6.00 22.02
C VAL A 380 23.11 -5.29 21.38
N ARG A 381 24.20 -5.18 22.15
CA ARG A 381 25.46 -4.61 21.66
C ARG A 381 25.99 -5.34 20.44
N SER A 382 26.01 -6.67 20.48
CA SER A 382 26.47 -7.50 19.36
C SER A 382 25.66 -7.27 18.07
N GLU A 383 24.32 -7.16 18.18
CA GLU A 383 23.46 -6.87 17.02
C GLU A 383 23.71 -5.49 16.42
N ILE A 384 23.95 -4.48 17.29
CA ILE A 384 24.30 -3.15 16.83
C ILE A 384 25.67 -3.17 16.13
N GLU A 385 26.67 -3.83 16.71
CA GLU A 385 28.02 -3.98 16.12
C GLU A 385 27.98 -4.68 14.75
N GLN A 386 27.15 -5.70 14.57
CA GLN A 386 26.94 -6.34 13.27
C GLN A 386 26.36 -5.35 12.25
N SER A 387 25.39 -4.55 12.65
CA SER A 387 24.81 -3.50 11.79
C SER A 387 25.83 -2.45 11.41
N ILE A 388 26.67 -2.02 12.36
CA ILE A 388 27.76 -1.06 12.13
C ILE A 388 28.77 -1.61 11.12
N ASN A 389 29.18 -2.86 11.29
CA ASN A 389 30.13 -3.52 10.37
C ASN A 389 29.60 -3.58 8.94
N LEU A 390 28.29 -3.80 8.77
CA LEU A 390 27.64 -3.74 7.46
C LEU A 390 27.69 -2.31 6.89
N LEU A 391 27.43 -1.28 7.72
CA LEU A 391 27.47 0.12 7.28
C LEU A 391 28.87 0.58 6.88
N ARG A 392 29.91 0.12 7.57
CA ARG A 392 31.32 0.43 7.24
C ARG A 392 31.71 0.01 5.83
N THR A 393 31.09 -1.02 5.29
CA THR A 393 31.31 -1.51 3.91
C THR A 393 30.53 -0.73 2.86
N THR A 394 29.74 0.26 3.26
CA THR A 394 28.86 1.05 2.39
C THR A 394 29.30 2.53 2.36
N ARG A 395 28.55 3.35 1.62
CA ARG A 395 28.73 4.81 1.59
C ARG A 395 28.37 5.50 2.93
N LEU A 396 27.92 4.74 3.94
CA LEU A 396 27.50 5.21 5.25
C LEU A 396 28.58 5.02 6.34
N ALA A 397 29.85 4.99 5.95
CA ALA A 397 30.97 4.80 6.89
C ALA A 397 31.02 5.88 8.00
N ASN A 398 30.73 7.16 7.68
CA ASN A 398 30.64 8.22 8.68
C ASN A 398 29.54 7.99 9.69
N THR A 399 28.37 7.52 9.22
CA THR A 399 27.24 7.13 10.08
C THR A 399 27.65 6.00 11.04
N ALA A 400 28.41 5.03 10.55
CA ALA A 400 28.93 3.94 11.38
C ALA A 400 29.79 4.47 12.54
N THR A 401 30.67 5.46 12.29
CA THR A 401 31.49 6.09 13.33
C THR A 401 30.63 6.79 14.39
N SER A 402 29.61 7.52 13.99
CA SER A 402 28.69 8.16 14.92
C SER A 402 27.93 7.13 15.77
N ILE A 403 27.52 6.00 15.19
CA ILE A 403 26.85 4.91 15.93
C ILE A 403 27.84 4.25 16.91
N ASP A 404 29.09 4.04 16.55
CA ASP A 404 30.11 3.51 17.46
C ASP A 404 30.25 4.39 18.72
N THR A 405 30.21 5.70 18.56
CA THR A 405 30.23 6.67 19.68
C THR A 405 28.99 6.49 20.57
N LEU A 406 27.79 6.41 19.97
CA LEU A 406 26.54 6.21 20.71
C LEU A 406 26.55 4.86 21.46
N VAL A 407 27.03 3.79 20.83
CA VAL A 407 27.14 2.45 21.46
C VAL A 407 28.08 2.50 22.66
N SER A 408 29.21 3.17 22.52
CA SER A 408 30.16 3.33 23.64
C SER A 408 29.51 4.04 24.82
N GLN A 409 28.74 5.09 24.57
CA GLN A 409 27.99 5.82 25.61
C GLN A 409 26.85 4.98 26.23
N MET A 410 26.15 4.17 25.44
CA MET A 410 25.03 3.36 25.89
C MET A 410 25.44 2.22 26.81
N PHE A 411 26.64 1.68 26.65
CA PHE A 411 27.11 0.49 27.38
C PHE A 411 28.26 0.78 28.37
N GLN A 412 28.58 2.05 28.62
CA GLN A 412 29.36 2.48 29.76
C GLN A 412 28.53 2.44 31.03
#